data_0ad57956a444f63748bdf2b3f55b75fb
#
_entry.id   0ad57956a444f63748bdf2b3f55b75fb
#
_cell.length_a   1.000
_cell.length_b   1.000
_cell.length_c   1.000
_cell.angle_alpha   90.00
_cell.angle_beta   90.00
_cell.angle_gamma   90.00
#
_symmetry.space_group_name_H-M   'P 1'
#
loop_
_entity.id
_entity.type
_entity.pdbx_description
1 polymer ?
#
loop_
_entity_poly.entity_id
_entity_poly.type
_entity_poly.pdbx_seq_one_letter_code
_entity_poly.pdbx_strand_id
1 'polypeptide(L)'
;MSQKPGNNPDSTEAPLPMLVIDRGQPDAALRPGRSEWRRWPVIGTALLLVVLVAAVWTTVARSTASPEESVSASKPQTLPPLVVALGRLAPEGELRTLAAPYGAGDARVARILVDEGQQVEAGTPLAVFDSEPVLGAALAVAEQQLSARRAALAQSERAVSASQAEAAAAVSRASIAARAADAEYRRWAALVDQGFVSAAAAEQRLALRDEAAEELARARATLARHAGQGSSQPDLLVARSAVGASLAELERARKDLAKAVLRAPGDGTVIAIHARPGERPGAAGVFDFGDTRAMTAELEVYQADVGRVRLGQAVTLHSPALPAPLSGRVSRIGQSVGRQRLTEASPAANTDARVVQVTVALDESSANRARRLVGLEVRADIDTRSAGP
;
A
#
# COMPACT_ATOMS: atom_id res chain seq x y z
N MET A 1 -39.81 -37.50 -19.93
CA MET A 1 -40.87 -37.22 -18.95
C MET A 1 -40.35 -35.98 -18.21
N SER A 2 -40.60 -34.79 -18.68
CA SER A 2 -41.83 -33.97 -18.66
C SER A 2 -42.19 -33.58 -17.21
N GLN A 3 -41.82 -32.35 -16.80
CA GLN A 3 -42.76 -31.29 -16.44
C GLN A 3 -42.04 -30.03 -15.92
N LYS A 4 -42.14 -28.98 -16.68
CA LYS A 4 -42.28 -27.57 -16.28
C LYS A 4 -43.81 -27.37 -16.08
N PRO A 5 -44.41 -26.32 -15.49
CA PRO A 5 -43.93 -24.96 -15.19
C PRO A 5 -44.53 -24.39 -13.87
N GLY A 6 -44.16 -23.16 -13.51
CA GLY A 6 -44.85 -22.35 -12.51
C GLY A 6 -44.38 -20.88 -12.58
N ASN A 7 -45.03 -20.16 -13.45
CA ASN A 7 -45.00 -18.72 -13.59
C ASN A 7 -45.92 -18.09 -12.53
N ASN A 8 -45.47 -17.07 -11.78
CA ASN A 8 -46.39 -16.17 -11.12
C ASN A 8 -45.83 -14.73 -11.14
N PRO A 9 -46.46 -13.80 -11.83
CA PRO A 9 -46.20 -12.39 -11.75
C PRO A 9 -47.18 -11.76 -10.75
N ASP A 10 -46.72 -10.94 -9.85
CA ASP A 10 -47.40 -9.77 -9.32
C ASP A 10 -46.61 -9.18 -8.14
N SER A 11 -45.97 -8.10 -8.38
CA SER A 11 -45.74 -7.10 -7.36
C SER A 11 -45.80 -5.71 -8.03
N THR A 12 -47.01 -5.21 -7.88
CA THR A 12 -47.46 -3.86 -8.20
C THR A 12 -46.61 -2.82 -7.50
N GLU A 13 -45.85 -2.06 -8.27
CA GLU A 13 -45.27 -0.82 -7.82
C GLU A 13 -46.34 0.26 -7.72
N ALA A 14 -46.51 0.80 -6.52
CA ALA A 14 -47.34 1.99 -6.27
C ALA A 14 -46.47 3.26 -6.52
N PRO A 15 -46.96 4.22 -7.31
CA PRO A 15 -46.26 5.47 -7.52
C PRO A 15 -46.47 6.46 -6.35
N LEU A 16 -45.42 7.14 -5.94
CA LEU A 16 -45.43 8.24 -4.99
C LEU A 16 -46.17 9.46 -5.55
N PRO A 17 -46.88 10.23 -4.73
CA PRO A 17 -47.63 11.41 -5.20
C PRO A 17 -46.70 12.58 -5.50
N MET A 18 -46.83 13.13 -6.70
CA MET A 18 -46.27 14.41 -7.09
C MET A 18 -46.98 15.54 -6.34
N LEU A 19 -46.19 16.40 -5.71
CA LEU A 19 -46.66 17.63 -5.08
C LEU A 19 -46.82 18.72 -6.16
N VAL A 20 -48.06 19.03 -6.50
CA VAL A 20 -48.45 20.11 -7.40
C VAL A 20 -48.32 21.42 -6.66
N ILE A 21 -47.44 22.26 -7.12
CA ILE A 21 -47.35 23.68 -6.68
C ILE A 21 -48.37 24.49 -7.54
N ASP A 22 -49.42 24.92 -6.88
CA ASP A 22 -50.43 25.80 -7.42
C ASP A 22 -49.92 27.26 -7.50
N ARG A 23 -49.91 27.81 -8.71
CA ARG A 23 -49.62 29.21 -8.97
C ARG A 23 -50.95 29.96 -9.04
N GLY A 24 -51.32 30.58 -7.94
CA GLY A 24 -52.40 31.55 -7.93
C GLY A 24 -51.96 32.90 -8.48
N GLN A 25 -52.50 33.29 -9.59
CA GLN A 25 -52.41 34.63 -10.16
C GLN A 25 -53.47 35.57 -9.56
N PRO A 26 -53.24 36.89 -9.52
CA PRO A 26 -54.16 37.85 -8.93
C PRO A 26 -55.10 38.44 -9.95
N ASP A 27 -56.32 38.67 -9.54
CA ASP A 27 -57.30 39.45 -10.31
C ASP A 27 -57.73 40.72 -9.58
N ALA A 28 -57.60 41.74 -10.32
CA ALA A 28 -58.57 42.74 -10.74
C ALA A 28 -59.05 43.83 -9.76
N ALA A 29 -58.63 45.01 -10.09
CA ALA A 29 -59.41 46.17 -10.44
C ALA A 29 -60.54 46.64 -9.52
N LEU A 30 -60.43 47.90 -9.14
CA LEU A 30 -61.57 48.86 -9.19
C LEU A 30 -61.07 50.29 -9.17
N ARG A 31 -61.40 51.09 -10.22
CA ARG A 31 -61.50 52.56 -10.32
C ARG A 31 -62.93 52.94 -9.96
N PRO A 32 -63.36 54.24 -9.95
CA PRO A 32 -62.74 55.54 -9.67
C PRO A 32 -63.61 56.43 -8.76
N GLY A 33 -63.10 57.55 -8.38
CA GLY A 33 -63.92 58.60 -7.74
C GLY A 33 -63.30 59.97 -7.92
N ARG A 34 -63.83 60.72 -8.91
CA ARG A 34 -63.60 62.15 -9.08
C ARG A 34 -64.36 62.95 -7.98
N SER A 35 -63.72 63.98 -7.43
CA SER A 35 -64.43 65.22 -7.09
C SER A 35 -63.47 66.39 -7.14
N GLU A 36 -63.83 67.32 -8.00
CA GLU A 36 -63.26 68.66 -8.14
C GLU A 36 -63.55 69.51 -6.90
N TRP A 37 -62.81 70.59 -6.84
CA TRP A 37 -63.10 71.95 -6.30
C TRP A 37 -61.95 72.43 -5.41
N ARG A 38 -61.22 73.45 -5.63
CA ARG A 38 -61.52 74.83 -5.85
C ARG A 38 -60.19 75.63 -5.85
N ARG A 39 -60.04 76.44 -6.85
CA ARG A 39 -58.99 77.47 -7.04
C ARG A 39 -59.00 78.52 -5.94
N TRP A 40 -57.83 78.97 -5.56
CA TRP A 40 -57.36 80.22 -4.96
C TRP A 40 -56.60 80.05 -3.67
N PRO A 41 -55.54 80.85 -3.41
CA PRO A 41 -54.85 81.85 -4.24
C PRO A 41 -53.34 81.59 -4.46
N VAL A 42 -52.90 81.90 -5.64
CA VAL A 42 -51.52 81.58 -6.16
C VAL A 42 -50.51 82.71 -5.81
N ILE A 43 -50.79 83.65 -4.92
CA ILE A 43 -49.84 84.76 -4.70
C ILE A 43 -49.03 84.64 -3.39
N GLY A 44 -49.51 83.93 -2.37
CA GLY A 44 -48.75 83.74 -1.09
C GLY A 44 -47.66 82.73 -1.12
N THR A 45 -47.74 81.77 -2.02
CA THR A 45 -46.81 80.63 -2.07
C THR A 45 -45.55 80.91 -2.88
N ALA A 46 -45.56 81.89 -3.80
CA ALA A 46 -44.40 82.25 -4.63
C ALA A 46 -43.28 82.92 -3.81
N LEU A 47 -43.66 83.76 -2.82
CA LEU A 47 -42.65 84.45 -1.99
C LEU A 47 -42.02 83.55 -0.93
N LEU A 48 -42.79 82.61 -0.43
CA LEU A 48 -42.27 81.59 0.54
C LEU A 48 -41.36 80.59 -0.15
N LEU A 49 -41.59 80.25 -1.42
CA LEU A 49 -40.78 79.37 -2.21
C LEU A 49 -39.42 79.97 -2.59
N VAL A 50 -39.39 81.29 -2.87
CA VAL A 50 -38.13 82.02 -3.16
C VAL A 50 -37.24 82.08 -1.90
N VAL A 51 -37.83 82.31 -0.69
CA VAL A 51 -37.09 82.36 0.55
C VAL A 51 -36.58 80.94 0.91
N LEU A 52 -37.38 79.91 0.65
CA LEU A 52 -37.01 78.52 0.90
C LEU A 52 -35.92 78.07 -0.07
N VAL A 53 -35.95 78.42 -1.33
CA VAL A 53 -34.92 78.16 -2.33
C VAL A 53 -33.62 78.91 -2.00
N ALA A 54 -33.70 80.16 -1.52
CA ALA A 54 -32.52 80.88 -1.08
C ALA A 54 -31.89 80.29 0.19
N ALA A 55 -32.71 79.81 1.13
CA ALA A 55 -32.25 79.16 2.33
C ALA A 55 -31.60 77.81 2.01
N VAL A 56 -32.16 77.00 1.09
CA VAL A 56 -31.62 75.74 0.60
C VAL A 56 -30.32 75.98 -0.18
N TRP A 57 -30.26 77.05 -0.97
CA TRP A 57 -29.05 77.41 -1.72
C TRP A 57 -27.89 77.83 -0.82
N THR A 58 -28.15 78.54 0.27
CA THR A 58 -27.11 78.92 1.26
C THR A 58 -26.68 77.72 2.13
N THR A 59 -27.55 76.78 2.36
CA THR A 59 -27.14 75.51 3.08
C THR A 59 -26.38 74.54 2.15
N VAL A 60 -26.75 74.42 0.87
CA VAL A 60 -26.06 73.63 -0.13
C VAL A 60 -24.73 74.28 -0.49
N ALA A 61 -24.59 75.60 -0.58
CA ALA A 61 -23.33 76.26 -0.84
C ALA A 61 -22.37 76.25 0.32
N ARG A 62 -22.83 75.96 1.56
CA ARG A 62 -21.98 75.72 2.73
C ARG A 62 -21.57 74.23 2.89
N SER A 63 -22.25 73.35 2.18
CA SER A 63 -21.92 71.91 2.21
C SER A 63 -20.86 71.50 1.16
N THR A 64 -20.48 72.43 0.25
CA THR A 64 -19.42 72.11 -0.76
C THR A 64 -18.01 72.57 -0.34
N ALA A 65 -17.83 73.08 0.87
CA ALA A 65 -16.53 73.16 1.48
C ALA A 65 -16.28 71.81 2.24
N SER A 66 -16.08 70.74 1.49
CA SER A 66 -15.43 69.57 2.04
C SER A 66 -14.04 70.02 2.51
N PRO A 67 -13.68 69.84 3.77
CA PRO A 67 -12.28 69.78 4.09
C PRO A 67 -11.74 68.66 3.21
N GLU A 68 -10.70 68.88 2.44
CA GLU A 68 -9.82 67.85 1.95
C GLU A 68 -9.45 67.04 3.16
N GLU A 69 -10.19 65.96 3.37
CA GLU A 69 -9.77 64.87 4.20
C GLU A 69 -8.47 64.41 3.54
N SER A 70 -7.36 65.01 4.00
CA SER A 70 -6.05 64.48 3.74
C SER A 70 -6.18 62.99 4.00
N VAL A 71 -6.21 62.22 2.90
CA VAL A 71 -5.98 60.77 2.94
C VAL A 71 -4.68 60.63 3.69
N SER A 72 -4.83 60.53 5.01
CA SER A 72 -3.70 60.16 5.87
C SER A 72 -3.26 58.84 5.29
N ALA A 73 -2.20 58.87 4.48
CA ALA A 73 -1.52 57.67 4.01
C ALA A 73 -1.40 56.79 5.25
N SER A 74 -2.25 55.77 5.32
CA SER A 74 -2.19 54.78 6.40
C SER A 74 -0.75 54.37 6.44
N LYS A 75 -0.04 54.71 7.52
CA LYS A 75 1.30 54.21 7.79
C LYS A 75 1.27 52.74 7.43
N PRO A 76 2.24 52.25 6.64
CA PRO A 76 2.27 50.85 6.33
C PRO A 76 2.17 50.12 7.67
N GLN A 77 1.05 49.38 7.86
CA GLN A 77 0.89 48.54 9.03
C GLN A 77 2.06 47.54 8.95
N THR A 78 3.08 47.81 9.74
CA THR A 78 4.15 46.83 9.90
C THR A 78 3.47 45.59 10.47
N LEU A 79 3.30 44.58 9.62
CA LEU A 79 2.77 43.28 10.05
C LEU A 79 3.58 42.82 11.27
N PRO A 80 2.93 42.26 12.29
CA PRO A 80 3.64 41.79 13.47
C PRO A 80 4.77 40.86 13.07
N PRO A 81 5.93 40.92 13.72
CA PRO A 81 7.10 40.12 13.36
C PRO A 81 6.90 38.61 13.58
N LEU A 82 5.78 38.23 14.20
CA LEU A 82 5.41 36.86 14.52
C LEU A 82 4.22 36.42 13.64
N VAL A 83 4.32 35.22 13.09
CA VAL A 83 3.18 34.49 12.50
C VAL A 83 2.74 33.45 13.51
N VAL A 84 1.47 33.51 13.91
CA VAL A 84 0.86 32.57 14.85
C VAL A 84 0.14 31.50 14.06
N ALA A 85 0.38 30.24 14.41
CA ALA A 85 -0.28 29.09 13.81
C ALA A 85 -0.69 28.06 14.87
N LEU A 86 -1.73 27.31 14.58
CA LEU A 86 -2.06 26.12 15.36
C LEU A 86 -1.39 24.90 14.74
N GLY A 87 -1.06 23.93 15.55
CA GLY A 87 -0.42 22.71 15.10
C GLY A 87 -0.55 21.57 16.08
N ARG A 88 0.03 20.46 15.70
CA ARG A 88 0.13 19.27 16.56
C ARG A 88 1.55 18.69 16.50
N LEU A 89 1.95 18.04 17.57
CA LEU A 89 3.20 17.31 17.61
C LEU A 89 3.03 15.96 16.88
N ALA A 90 3.99 15.62 16.02
CA ALA A 90 4.02 14.38 15.28
C ALA A 90 5.44 13.81 15.25
N PRO A 91 5.62 12.48 15.12
CA PRO A 91 6.94 11.91 14.87
C PRO A 91 7.45 12.31 13.48
N GLU A 92 8.76 12.36 13.30
CA GLU A 92 9.36 12.55 11.97
C GLU A 92 9.02 11.33 11.09
N GLY A 93 8.54 11.56 9.85
CA GLY A 93 8.18 10.48 8.91
C GLY A 93 6.73 10.03 8.97
N GLU A 94 5.85 10.81 9.62
CA GLU A 94 4.42 10.58 9.79
C GLU A 94 4.04 9.38 10.68
N LEU A 95 2.87 9.48 11.27
CA LEU A 95 2.24 8.40 12.01
C LEU A 95 1.75 7.33 11.04
N ARG A 96 2.21 6.09 11.19
CA ARG A 96 1.80 4.96 10.36
C ARG A 96 0.82 4.08 11.10
N THR A 97 -0.36 3.93 10.56
CA THR A 97 -1.31 2.94 11.04
C THR A 97 -0.94 1.57 10.47
N LEU A 98 -0.58 0.64 11.36
CA LEU A 98 -0.27 -0.73 11.01
C LEU A 98 -1.56 -1.54 11.00
N ALA A 99 -2.01 -1.93 9.81
CA ALA A 99 -3.18 -2.78 9.62
C ALA A 99 -2.78 -4.27 9.56
N ALA A 100 -3.77 -5.15 9.64
CA ALA A 100 -3.57 -6.57 9.38
C ALA A 100 -2.98 -6.78 7.97
N PRO A 101 -2.01 -7.68 7.78
CA PRO A 101 -1.43 -7.96 6.48
C PRO A 101 -2.48 -8.39 5.45
N TYR A 102 -2.24 -8.06 4.17
CA TYR A 102 -3.16 -8.42 3.09
C TYR A 102 -3.43 -9.93 3.05
N GLY A 103 -4.71 -10.31 3.00
CA GLY A 103 -5.14 -11.70 3.07
C GLY A 103 -5.43 -12.21 4.50
N ALA A 104 -5.12 -11.41 5.54
CA ALA A 104 -5.50 -11.69 6.93
C ALA A 104 -6.74 -10.87 7.37
N GLY A 105 -7.51 -10.31 6.43
CA GLY A 105 -8.63 -9.40 6.74
C GLY A 105 -9.75 -9.99 7.58
N ASP A 106 -9.87 -11.32 7.62
CA ASP A 106 -10.81 -12.03 8.48
C ASP A 106 -10.18 -12.56 9.78
N ALA A 107 -8.85 -12.47 9.91
CA ALA A 107 -8.13 -12.96 11.08
C ALA A 107 -8.35 -12.03 12.28
N ARG A 108 -8.45 -12.64 13.47
CA ARG A 108 -8.53 -11.93 14.75
C ARG A 108 -7.14 -11.83 15.36
N VAL A 109 -6.92 -10.79 16.13
CA VAL A 109 -5.70 -10.68 16.95
C VAL A 109 -5.75 -11.77 18.03
N ALA A 110 -4.83 -12.74 17.96
CA ALA A 110 -4.72 -13.77 18.98
C ALA A 110 -3.94 -13.25 20.22
N ARG A 111 -2.83 -12.58 19.97
CA ARG A 111 -1.95 -12.04 21.03
C ARG A 111 -1.30 -10.74 20.57
N ILE A 112 -1.14 -9.81 21.49
CA ILE A 112 -0.32 -8.62 21.34
C ILE A 112 0.95 -8.87 22.13
N LEU A 113 2.10 -8.55 21.54
CA LEU A 113 3.43 -8.89 22.06
C LEU A 113 4.20 -7.68 22.59
N VAL A 114 3.61 -6.48 22.45
CA VAL A 114 4.23 -5.20 22.80
C VAL A 114 3.25 -4.32 23.55
N ASP A 115 3.78 -3.35 24.29
CA ASP A 115 3.00 -2.36 25.04
C ASP A 115 3.02 -0.99 24.34
N GLU A 116 2.04 -0.15 24.68
CA GLU A 116 2.04 1.26 24.26
C GLU A 116 3.24 2.00 24.85
N GLY A 117 3.91 2.79 24.01
CA GLY A 117 5.15 3.51 24.36
C GLY A 117 6.42 2.66 24.24
N GLN A 118 6.32 1.38 23.89
CA GLN A 118 7.48 0.51 23.72
C GLN A 118 8.25 0.86 22.43
N GLN A 119 9.57 0.99 22.53
CA GLN A 119 10.46 1.11 21.39
C GLN A 119 10.81 -0.28 20.87
N VAL A 120 10.77 -0.43 19.54
CA VAL A 120 11.03 -1.69 18.86
C VAL A 120 11.92 -1.46 17.62
N GLU A 121 12.69 -2.48 17.27
CA GLU A 121 13.51 -2.50 16.07
C GLU A 121 12.73 -3.04 14.87
N ALA A 122 13.22 -2.76 13.67
CA ALA A 122 12.67 -3.30 12.43
C ALA A 122 12.52 -4.83 12.47
N GLY A 123 11.37 -5.34 12.04
CA GLY A 123 11.08 -6.77 12.01
C GLY A 123 10.62 -7.37 13.35
N THR A 124 10.66 -6.64 14.47
CA THR A 124 10.15 -7.11 15.77
C THR A 124 8.68 -7.51 15.63
N PRO A 125 8.26 -8.71 16.11
CA PRO A 125 6.87 -9.13 16.09
C PRO A 125 6.06 -8.29 17.09
N LEU A 126 4.96 -7.68 16.61
CA LEU A 126 4.07 -6.81 17.38
C LEU A 126 2.78 -7.53 17.80
N ALA A 127 2.19 -8.27 16.88
CA ALA A 127 0.98 -9.05 17.13
C ALA A 127 0.99 -10.36 16.35
N VAL A 128 0.27 -11.34 16.87
CA VAL A 128 0.04 -12.65 16.25
C VAL A 128 -1.46 -12.80 16.00
N PHE A 129 -1.83 -13.26 14.81
CA PHE A 129 -3.22 -13.52 14.42
C PHE A 129 -3.61 -14.99 14.69
N ASP A 130 -4.89 -15.24 14.83
CA ASP A 130 -5.49 -16.58 15.05
C ASP A 130 -5.33 -17.53 13.86
N SER A 131 -4.94 -17.01 12.70
CA SER A 131 -4.57 -17.79 11.51
C SER A 131 -3.23 -18.50 11.63
N GLU A 132 -2.36 -18.14 12.58
CA GLU A 132 -1.00 -18.72 12.75
C GLU A 132 -0.99 -20.25 12.81
N PRO A 133 -1.81 -20.94 13.64
CA PRO A 133 -1.78 -22.39 13.75
C PRO A 133 -2.20 -23.09 12.44
N VAL A 134 -3.19 -22.54 11.75
CA VAL A 134 -3.68 -23.10 10.48
C VAL A 134 -2.63 -22.94 9.38
N LEU A 135 -2.02 -21.77 9.27
CA LEU A 135 -0.96 -21.49 8.29
C LEU A 135 0.33 -22.26 8.63
N GLY A 136 0.63 -22.44 9.91
CA GLY A 136 1.73 -23.30 10.37
C GLY A 136 1.53 -24.77 10.00
N ALA A 137 0.31 -25.28 10.15
CA ALA A 137 -0.04 -26.62 9.69
C ALA A 137 0.08 -26.77 8.17
N ALA A 138 -0.36 -25.76 7.40
CA ALA A 138 -0.22 -25.75 5.95
C ALA A 138 1.25 -25.75 5.51
N LEU A 139 2.12 -25.02 6.22
CA LEU A 139 3.56 -25.05 6.00
C LEU A 139 4.11 -26.45 6.23
N ALA A 140 3.77 -27.09 7.36
CA ALA A 140 4.24 -28.45 7.67
C ALA A 140 3.81 -29.47 6.60
N VAL A 141 2.58 -29.36 6.08
CA VAL A 141 2.10 -30.20 4.97
C VAL A 141 2.94 -29.97 3.70
N ALA A 142 3.23 -28.72 3.34
CA ALA A 142 4.04 -28.40 2.17
C ALA A 142 5.50 -28.94 2.31
N GLU A 143 6.07 -28.90 3.51
CA GLU A 143 7.40 -29.48 3.81
C GLU A 143 7.39 -31.00 3.62
N GLN A 144 6.36 -31.69 4.11
CA GLN A 144 6.21 -33.13 3.93
C GLN A 144 6.00 -33.52 2.45
N GLN A 145 5.22 -32.74 1.70
CA GLN A 145 5.05 -32.96 0.27
C GLN A 145 6.35 -32.81 -0.50
N LEU A 146 7.15 -31.78 -0.20
CA LEU A 146 8.47 -31.60 -0.81
C LEU A 146 9.38 -32.79 -0.49
N SER A 147 9.41 -33.27 0.78
CA SER A 147 10.18 -34.44 1.20
C SER A 147 9.79 -35.68 0.41
N ALA A 148 8.48 -35.94 0.26
CA ALA A 148 7.96 -37.06 -0.54
C ALA A 148 8.36 -36.98 -2.01
N ARG A 149 8.28 -35.78 -2.64
CA ARG A 149 8.70 -35.59 -4.03
C ARG A 149 10.19 -35.74 -4.25
N ARG A 150 11.02 -35.29 -3.29
CA ARG A 150 12.47 -35.55 -3.31
C ARG A 150 12.80 -37.03 -3.19
N ALA A 151 12.11 -37.78 -2.33
CA ALA A 151 12.27 -39.21 -2.22
C ALA A 151 11.88 -39.94 -3.52
N ALA A 152 10.78 -39.54 -4.17
CA ALA A 152 10.36 -40.09 -5.46
C ALA A 152 11.38 -39.80 -6.58
N LEU A 153 11.97 -38.60 -6.61
CA LEU A 153 13.04 -38.26 -7.56
C LEU A 153 14.27 -39.17 -7.31
N ALA A 154 14.70 -39.29 -6.07
CA ALA A 154 15.83 -40.15 -5.73
C ALA A 154 15.59 -41.63 -6.07
N GLN A 155 14.37 -42.12 -5.94
CA GLN A 155 13.97 -43.46 -6.38
C GLN A 155 14.09 -43.58 -7.91
N SER A 156 13.56 -42.61 -8.68
CA SER A 156 13.68 -42.61 -10.15
C SER A 156 15.15 -42.56 -10.61
N GLU A 157 15.99 -41.75 -9.96
CA GLU A 157 17.42 -41.66 -10.26
C GLU A 157 18.14 -42.98 -10.00
N ARG A 158 17.80 -43.68 -8.90
CA ARG A 158 18.35 -45.02 -8.61
C ARG A 158 17.88 -46.04 -9.63
N ALA A 159 16.61 -46.03 -10.04
CA ALA A 159 16.10 -46.96 -11.05
C ALA A 159 16.81 -46.78 -12.40
N VAL A 160 17.03 -45.54 -12.83
CA VAL A 160 17.78 -45.20 -14.05
C VAL A 160 19.23 -45.69 -13.94
N SER A 161 19.88 -45.42 -12.83
CA SER A 161 21.28 -45.89 -12.58
C SER A 161 21.38 -47.41 -12.59
N ALA A 162 20.43 -48.13 -12.01
CA ALA A 162 20.37 -49.59 -12.01
C ALA A 162 20.19 -50.13 -13.41
N SER A 163 19.27 -49.57 -14.23
CA SER A 163 19.08 -49.97 -15.62
C SER A 163 20.33 -49.75 -16.48
N GLN A 164 21.04 -48.65 -16.28
CA GLN A 164 22.32 -48.38 -16.96
C GLN A 164 23.41 -49.40 -16.56
N ALA A 165 23.51 -49.69 -15.28
CA ALA A 165 24.46 -50.67 -14.77
C ALA A 165 24.19 -52.11 -15.32
N GLU A 166 22.92 -52.50 -15.38
CA GLU A 166 22.49 -53.75 -15.96
C GLU A 166 22.83 -53.85 -17.47
N ALA A 167 22.54 -52.81 -18.25
CA ALA A 167 22.89 -52.73 -19.65
C ALA A 167 24.41 -52.75 -19.87
N ALA A 168 25.20 -52.10 -19.03
CA ALA A 168 26.66 -52.14 -19.08
C ALA A 168 27.20 -53.55 -18.79
N ALA A 169 26.61 -54.23 -17.80
CA ALA A 169 26.95 -55.62 -17.49
C ALA A 169 26.61 -56.58 -18.64
N ALA A 170 25.50 -56.36 -19.34
CA ALA A 170 25.13 -57.09 -20.56
C ALA A 170 26.15 -56.89 -21.69
N VAL A 171 26.60 -55.66 -21.93
CA VAL A 171 27.69 -55.36 -22.91
C VAL A 171 28.98 -56.08 -22.53
N SER A 172 29.35 -56.09 -21.24
CA SER A 172 30.53 -56.78 -20.76
C SER A 172 30.45 -58.29 -21.07
N ARG A 173 29.34 -58.95 -20.70
CA ARG A 173 29.10 -60.38 -20.99
C ARG A 173 29.17 -60.68 -22.49
N ALA A 174 28.44 -59.91 -23.31
CA ALA A 174 28.42 -60.09 -24.75
C ALA A 174 29.80 -59.83 -25.40
N SER A 175 30.59 -58.91 -24.88
CA SER A 175 31.95 -58.62 -25.37
C SER A 175 32.92 -59.75 -25.06
N ILE A 176 32.78 -60.42 -23.92
CA ILE A 176 33.57 -61.62 -23.59
C ILE A 176 33.22 -62.78 -24.53
N ALA A 177 31.92 -63.03 -24.76
CA ALA A 177 31.46 -64.08 -25.66
C ALA A 177 31.92 -63.84 -27.13
N ALA A 178 31.81 -62.62 -27.63
CA ALA A 178 32.24 -62.22 -28.96
C ALA A 178 33.76 -62.42 -29.16
N ARG A 179 34.55 -62.03 -28.17
CA ARG A 179 36.02 -62.28 -28.17
C ARG A 179 36.39 -63.76 -28.17
N ALA A 180 35.67 -64.56 -27.38
CA ALA A 180 35.90 -66.00 -27.32
C ALA A 180 35.55 -66.68 -28.66
N ALA A 181 34.39 -66.34 -29.23
CA ALA A 181 33.96 -66.86 -30.54
C ALA A 181 34.91 -66.44 -31.69
N ASP A 182 35.41 -65.20 -31.68
CA ASP A 182 36.40 -64.74 -32.66
C ASP A 182 37.73 -65.47 -32.56
N ALA A 183 38.21 -65.66 -31.34
CA ALA A 183 39.47 -66.46 -31.08
C ALA A 183 39.30 -67.92 -31.51
N GLU A 184 38.13 -68.52 -31.27
CA GLU A 184 37.82 -69.86 -31.74
C GLU A 184 37.78 -69.94 -33.28
N TYR A 185 37.06 -69.02 -33.93
CA TYR A 185 37.04 -68.97 -35.39
C TYR A 185 38.45 -68.82 -35.98
N ARG A 186 39.30 -67.96 -35.46
CA ARG A 186 40.70 -67.78 -35.95
C ARG A 186 41.51 -69.01 -35.82
N ARG A 187 41.37 -69.77 -34.70
CA ARG A 187 42.05 -71.07 -34.54
C ARG A 187 41.62 -72.08 -35.59
N TRP A 188 40.34 -72.24 -35.82
CA TRP A 188 39.79 -73.15 -36.83
C TRP A 188 40.13 -72.71 -38.26
N ALA A 189 40.09 -71.45 -38.63
CA ALA A 189 40.53 -70.95 -39.92
C ALA A 189 42.01 -71.34 -40.18
N ALA A 190 42.91 -71.16 -39.24
CA ALA A 190 44.32 -71.54 -39.37
C ALA A 190 44.50 -73.06 -39.54
N LEU A 191 43.62 -73.87 -38.91
CA LEU A 191 43.66 -75.34 -39.10
C LEU A 191 43.14 -75.81 -40.44
N VAL A 192 42.19 -75.04 -41.08
CA VAL A 192 41.78 -75.30 -42.44
C VAL A 192 42.94 -75.08 -43.46
N ASP A 193 43.68 -73.96 -43.27
CA ASP A 193 44.83 -73.61 -44.11
C ASP A 193 45.95 -74.67 -44.06
N GLN A 194 46.01 -75.36 -42.90
CA GLN A 194 46.97 -76.52 -42.66
C GLN A 194 46.38 -77.86 -43.09
N GLY A 195 45.13 -77.94 -43.58
CA GLY A 195 44.48 -79.16 -44.00
C GLY A 195 43.98 -80.10 -42.91
N PHE A 196 43.96 -79.69 -41.63
CA PHE A 196 43.57 -80.52 -40.48
C PHE A 196 42.07 -80.62 -40.23
N VAL A 197 41.26 -79.63 -40.73
CA VAL A 197 39.80 -79.58 -40.55
C VAL A 197 39.09 -79.21 -41.82
N SER A 198 37.83 -79.56 -41.99
CA SER A 198 37.02 -79.23 -43.20
C SER A 198 36.58 -77.72 -43.25
N ALA A 199 36.43 -77.17 -44.41
CA ALA A 199 35.92 -75.84 -44.57
C ALA A 199 34.53 -75.63 -43.91
N ALA A 200 33.65 -76.64 -43.96
CA ALA A 200 32.30 -76.58 -43.36
C ALA A 200 32.37 -76.41 -41.83
N ALA A 201 33.40 -76.98 -41.18
CA ALA A 201 33.60 -76.82 -39.74
C ALA A 201 34.04 -75.37 -39.37
N ALA A 202 34.87 -74.74 -40.19
CA ALA A 202 35.23 -73.33 -40.04
C ALA A 202 34.04 -72.35 -40.35
N GLU A 203 33.21 -72.68 -41.31
CA GLU A 203 31.98 -71.93 -41.63
C GLU A 203 31.00 -71.96 -40.41
N GLN A 204 30.87 -73.11 -39.72
CA GLN A 204 30.07 -73.16 -38.49
C GLN A 204 30.63 -72.20 -37.42
N ARG A 205 31.95 -72.12 -37.23
CA ARG A 205 32.57 -71.22 -36.26
C ARG A 205 32.45 -69.76 -36.69
N LEU A 206 32.46 -69.49 -38.00
CA LEU A 206 32.17 -68.15 -38.55
C LEU A 206 30.75 -67.72 -38.17
N ALA A 207 29.74 -68.57 -38.40
CA ALA A 207 28.36 -68.28 -38.05
C ALA A 207 28.19 -67.96 -36.54
N LEU A 208 28.84 -68.75 -35.64
CA LEU A 208 28.84 -68.50 -34.19
C LEU A 208 29.52 -67.18 -33.79
N ARG A 209 30.64 -66.83 -34.51
CA ARG A 209 31.31 -65.52 -34.31
C ARG A 209 30.37 -64.36 -34.70
N ASP A 210 29.73 -64.48 -35.83
CA ASP A 210 28.82 -63.44 -36.35
C ASP A 210 27.60 -63.30 -35.44
N GLU A 211 27.02 -64.39 -34.94
CA GLU A 211 25.94 -64.36 -33.93
C GLU A 211 26.37 -63.64 -32.63
N ALA A 212 27.58 -63.95 -32.14
CA ALA A 212 28.10 -63.29 -30.93
C ALA A 212 28.42 -61.78 -31.16
N ALA A 213 28.87 -61.45 -32.38
CA ALA A 213 29.11 -60.05 -32.74
C ALA A 213 27.79 -59.23 -32.82
N GLU A 214 26.74 -59.83 -33.41
CA GLU A 214 25.41 -59.23 -33.45
C GLU A 214 24.81 -59.03 -32.02
N GLU A 215 24.97 -60.00 -31.17
CA GLU A 215 24.52 -59.88 -29.76
C GLU A 215 25.24 -58.75 -29.01
N LEU A 216 26.57 -58.62 -29.21
CA LEU A 216 27.32 -57.48 -28.69
C LEU A 216 26.81 -56.14 -29.25
N ALA A 217 26.51 -56.10 -30.55
CA ALA A 217 25.96 -54.90 -31.20
C ALA A 217 24.59 -54.51 -30.57
N ARG A 218 23.69 -55.48 -30.34
CA ARG A 218 22.41 -55.29 -29.68
C ARG A 218 22.60 -54.80 -28.23
N ALA A 219 23.47 -55.40 -27.45
CA ALA A 219 23.76 -54.99 -26.09
C ALA A 219 24.30 -53.54 -26.01
N ARG A 220 25.22 -53.18 -26.96
CA ARG A 220 25.74 -51.81 -27.07
C ARG A 220 24.64 -50.80 -27.45
N ALA A 221 23.74 -51.13 -28.38
CA ALA A 221 22.64 -50.27 -28.75
C ALA A 221 21.65 -50.03 -27.57
N THR A 222 21.46 -51.08 -26.72
CA THR A 222 20.65 -50.96 -25.53
C THR A 222 21.30 -50.05 -24.49
N LEU A 223 22.58 -50.19 -24.23
CA LEU A 223 23.33 -49.30 -23.33
C LEU A 223 23.32 -47.86 -23.85
N ALA A 224 23.52 -47.66 -25.18
CA ALA A 224 23.51 -46.32 -25.78
C ALA A 224 22.14 -45.62 -25.61
N ARG A 225 21.05 -46.38 -25.71
CA ARG A 225 19.70 -45.82 -25.41
C ARG A 225 19.58 -45.34 -23.97
N HIS A 226 20.05 -46.11 -23.02
CA HIS A 226 20.04 -45.72 -21.60
C HIS A 226 21.03 -44.59 -21.31
N ALA A 227 22.22 -44.58 -21.90
CA ALA A 227 23.25 -43.58 -21.67
C ALA A 227 22.91 -42.24 -22.40
N GLY A 228 22.35 -42.29 -23.62
CA GLY A 228 22.02 -41.09 -24.40
C GLY A 228 20.84 -40.28 -23.78
N GLN A 229 20.01 -40.87 -22.97
CA GLN A 229 18.90 -40.21 -22.31
C GLN A 229 19.27 -39.62 -20.93
N GLY A 230 20.26 -40.11 -20.24
CA GLY A 230 20.83 -39.62 -18.98
C GLY A 230 19.91 -38.73 -18.14
N SER A 231 20.31 -37.48 -17.95
CA SER A 231 19.52 -36.46 -17.23
C SER A 231 18.26 -35.97 -17.98
N SER A 232 18.13 -36.32 -19.26
CA SER A 232 17.01 -35.95 -20.14
C SER A 232 15.94 -37.04 -20.22
N GLN A 233 16.01 -38.10 -19.40
CA GLN A 233 14.96 -39.10 -19.35
C GLN A 233 13.63 -38.44 -18.96
N PRO A 234 12.51 -38.69 -19.70
CA PRO A 234 11.22 -38.06 -19.43
C PRO A 234 10.77 -38.22 -17.98
N ASP A 235 10.97 -39.39 -17.40
CA ASP A 235 10.58 -39.70 -16.00
C ASP A 235 11.34 -38.83 -14.98
N LEU A 236 12.64 -38.57 -15.22
CA LEU A 236 13.44 -37.70 -14.36
C LEU A 236 13.05 -36.23 -14.55
N LEU A 237 12.70 -35.81 -15.75
CA LEU A 237 12.19 -34.46 -16.00
C LEU A 237 10.86 -34.24 -15.29
N VAL A 238 9.94 -35.19 -15.36
CA VAL A 238 8.66 -35.15 -14.63
C VAL A 238 8.89 -35.11 -13.12
N ALA A 239 9.76 -35.99 -12.58
CA ALA A 239 10.05 -36.01 -11.15
C ALA A 239 10.71 -34.70 -10.68
N ARG A 240 11.64 -34.13 -11.45
CA ARG A 240 12.26 -32.82 -11.14
C ARG A 240 11.26 -31.68 -11.19
N SER A 241 10.37 -31.66 -12.19
CA SER A 241 9.32 -30.65 -12.27
C SER A 241 8.35 -30.73 -11.08
N ALA A 242 8.03 -31.95 -10.62
CA ALA A 242 7.21 -32.15 -9.43
C ALA A 242 7.89 -31.63 -8.14
N VAL A 243 9.22 -31.79 -8.02
CA VAL A 243 9.99 -31.17 -6.92
C VAL A 243 9.95 -29.65 -7.02
N GLY A 244 10.11 -29.09 -8.24
CA GLY A 244 10.02 -27.65 -8.47
C GLY A 244 8.65 -27.08 -8.08
N ALA A 245 7.56 -27.74 -8.45
CA ALA A 245 6.20 -27.35 -8.06
C ALA A 245 6.02 -27.37 -6.53
N SER A 246 6.53 -28.44 -5.84
CA SER A 246 6.44 -28.52 -4.38
C SER A 246 7.31 -27.47 -3.66
N LEU A 247 8.43 -27.04 -4.25
CA LEU A 247 9.24 -25.93 -3.74
C LEU A 247 8.46 -24.61 -3.82
N ALA A 248 7.79 -24.36 -4.92
CA ALA A 248 6.97 -23.15 -5.08
C ALA A 248 5.80 -23.11 -4.07
N GLU A 249 5.17 -24.27 -3.81
CA GLU A 249 4.10 -24.38 -2.81
C GLU A 249 4.64 -24.17 -1.38
N LEU A 250 5.81 -24.69 -1.05
CA LEU A 250 6.48 -24.43 0.21
C LEU A 250 6.77 -22.92 0.41
N GLU A 251 7.30 -22.26 -0.60
CA GLU A 251 7.57 -20.81 -0.54
C GLU A 251 6.28 -19.99 -0.39
N ARG A 252 5.20 -20.42 -1.03
CA ARG A 252 3.87 -19.83 -0.83
C ARG A 252 3.42 -19.99 0.62
N ALA A 253 3.45 -21.20 1.15
CA ALA A 253 3.04 -21.49 2.53
C ALA A 253 3.85 -20.68 3.56
N ARG A 254 5.17 -20.51 3.34
CA ARG A 254 6.03 -19.65 4.17
C ARG A 254 5.61 -18.19 4.15
N LYS A 255 5.34 -17.67 2.96
CA LYS A 255 4.85 -16.27 2.81
C LYS A 255 3.49 -16.08 3.45
N ASP A 256 2.60 -17.06 3.37
CA ASP A 256 1.30 -17.01 3.99
C ASP A 256 1.40 -17.06 5.52
N LEU A 257 2.26 -17.91 6.07
CA LEU A 257 2.53 -17.96 7.52
C LEU A 257 3.14 -16.63 8.01
N ALA A 258 4.00 -15.99 7.22
CA ALA A 258 4.56 -14.69 7.58
C ALA A 258 3.50 -13.59 7.75
N LYS A 259 2.33 -13.71 7.09
CA LYS A 259 1.19 -12.81 7.25
C LYS A 259 0.44 -13.01 8.58
N ALA A 260 0.63 -14.13 9.26
CA ALA A 260 0.03 -14.37 10.57
C ALA A 260 0.69 -13.57 11.70
N VAL A 261 1.82 -12.90 11.44
CA VAL A 261 2.53 -12.09 12.41
C VAL A 261 2.73 -10.69 11.87
N LEU A 262 2.16 -9.71 12.54
CA LEU A 262 2.40 -8.30 12.24
C LEU A 262 3.75 -7.90 12.84
N ARG A 263 4.62 -7.34 12.00
CA ARG A 263 5.97 -6.91 12.40
C ARG A 263 6.16 -5.41 12.20
N ALA A 264 7.08 -4.85 12.99
CA ALA A 264 7.49 -3.46 12.85
C ALA A 264 8.14 -3.21 11.48
N PRO A 265 7.68 -2.20 10.71
CA PRO A 265 8.22 -1.90 9.37
C PRO A 265 9.58 -1.21 9.41
N GLY A 266 10.00 -0.75 10.56
CA GLY A 266 11.26 -0.03 10.82
C GLY A 266 11.48 0.09 12.32
N ASP A 267 12.57 0.77 12.70
CA ASP A 267 12.79 1.18 14.09
C ASP A 267 11.77 2.25 14.46
N GLY A 268 11.23 2.19 15.68
CA GLY A 268 10.25 3.18 16.13
C GLY A 268 9.58 2.80 17.44
N THR A 269 8.50 3.49 17.74
CA THR A 269 7.71 3.36 18.96
C THR A 269 6.27 2.99 18.62
N VAL A 270 5.69 2.07 19.36
CA VAL A 270 4.25 1.77 19.35
C VAL A 270 3.53 2.90 20.10
N ILE A 271 2.75 3.70 19.39
CA ILE A 271 2.13 4.92 19.95
C ILE A 271 0.78 4.60 20.57
N ALA A 272 -0.04 3.82 19.86
CA ALA A 272 -1.34 3.38 20.35
C ALA A 272 -1.67 1.97 19.85
N ILE A 273 -2.50 1.26 20.60
CA ILE A 273 -2.99 -0.08 20.29
C ILE A 273 -4.51 -0.01 20.12
N HIS A 274 -5.00 -0.24 18.89
CA HIS A 274 -6.42 -0.10 18.53
C HIS A 274 -7.22 -1.40 18.59
N ALA A 275 -6.54 -2.55 18.53
CA ALA A 275 -7.19 -3.86 18.55
C ALA A 275 -6.84 -4.64 19.83
N ARG A 276 -7.80 -5.40 20.35
CA ARG A 276 -7.62 -6.26 21.51
C ARG A 276 -7.54 -7.73 21.12
N PRO A 277 -6.93 -8.59 21.94
CA PRO A 277 -7.00 -10.04 21.72
C PRO A 277 -8.45 -10.51 21.56
N GLY A 278 -8.72 -11.31 20.53
CA GLY A 278 -10.04 -11.76 20.12
C GLY A 278 -10.77 -10.85 19.13
N GLU A 279 -10.34 -9.62 18.95
CA GLU A 279 -10.97 -8.66 18.05
C GLU A 279 -10.42 -8.78 16.63
N ARG A 280 -11.28 -8.43 15.64
CA ARG A 280 -10.88 -8.19 14.26
C ARG A 280 -10.46 -6.74 14.12
N PRO A 281 -9.27 -6.45 13.57
CA PRO A 281 -8.85 -5.08 13.32
C PRO A 281 -9.84 -4.33 12.43
N GLY A 282 -10.23 -3.14 12.85
CA GLY A 282 -11.11 -2.23 12.11
C GLY A 282 -10.33 -1.30 11.16
N ALA A 283 -10.98 -0.22 10.74
CA ALA A 283 -10.38 0.80 9.88
C ALA A 283 -9.20 1.54 10.54
N ALA A 284 -9.14 1.59 11.87
CA ALA A 284 -8.03 2.16 12.63
C ALA A 284 -6.79 1.24 12.65
N GLY A 285 -6.84 0.05 12.02
CA GLY A 285 -5.73 -0.89 12.06
C GLY A 285 -5.54 -1.57 13.41
N VAL A 286 -4.31 -2.02 13.68
CA VAL A 286 -3.92 -2.67 14.95
C VAL A 286 -3.12 -1.72 15.82
N PHE A 287 -2.15 -1.00 15.24
CA PHE A 287 -1.26 -0.09 15.94
C PHE A 287 -1.09 1.22 15.19
N ASP A 288 -0.90 2.30 15.95
CA ASP A 288 -0.22 3.48 15.47
C ASP A 288 1.26 3.39 15.81
N PHE A 289 2.09 3.61 14.81
CA PHE A 289 3.53 3.42 14.87
C PHE A 289 4.28 4.61 14.27
N GLY A 290 5.39 5.03 14.88
CA GLY A 290 6.21 6.12 14.39
C GLY A 290 7.56 6.22 15.08
N ASP A 291 8.52 6.89 14.45
CA ASP A 291 9.82 7.15 15.06
C ASP A 291 9.76 8.40 15.95
N THR A 292 9.60 8.19 17.24
CA THR A 292 9.55 9.29 18.22
C THR A 292 10.92 9.80 18.66
N ARG A 293 12.03 9.27 18.11
CA ARG A 293 13.38 9.79 18.39
C ARG A 293 13.55 11.21 17.82
N ALA A 294 12.98 11.44 16.66
CA ALA A 294 12.88 12.74 16.04
C ALA A 294 11.42 13.18 16.00
N MET A 295 11.13 14.30 16.63
CA MET A 295 9.77 14.86 16.72
C MET A 295 9.70 16.14 15.89
N THR A 296 8.55 16.31 15.25
CA THR A 296 8.20 17.51 14.48
C THR A 296 6.91 18.11 14.98
N ALA A 297 6.62 19.35 14.57
CA ALA A 297 5.29 19.93 14.72
C ALA A 297 4.72 20.23 13.34
N GLU A 298 3.52 19.74 13.07
CA GLU A 298 2.74 20.04 11.89
C GLU A 298 1.87 21.26 12.19
N LEU A 299 2.19 22.39 11.57
CA LEU A 299 1.50 23.66 11.78
C LEU A 299 0.56 23.97 10.60
N GLU A 300 -0.61 24.53 10.91
CA GLU A 300 -1.57 25.06 9.95
C GLU A 300 -1.43 26.58 9.90
N VAL A 301 -0.66 27.07 8.93
CA VAL A 301 -0.43 28.52 8.72
C VAL A 301 -1.48 29.04 7.75
N TYR A 302 -2.13 30.16 8.09
CA TYR A 302 -3.10 30.80 7.21
C TYR A 302 -2.48 31.21 5.88
N GLN A 303 -3.24 31.07 4.78
CA GLN A 303 -2.80 31.42 3.43
C GLN A 303 -2.31 32.88 3.33
N ALA A 304 -2.90 33.78 4.09
CA ALA A 304 -2.49 35.19 4.13
C ALA A 304 -1.07 35.41 4.69
N ASP A 305 -0.63 34.53 5.58
CA ASP A 305 0.63 34.68 6.31
C ASP A 305 1.76 33.80 5.77
N VAL A 306 1.42 32.74 4.98
CA VAL A 306 2.43 31.79 4.48
C VAL A 306 3.54 32.45 3.67
N GLY A 307 3.23 33.56 2.95
CA GLY A 307 4.22 34.33 2.19
C GLY A 307 5.36 34.92 3.03
N ARG A 308 5.19 35.01 4.34
CA ARG A 308 6.16 35.53 5.32
C ARG A 308 7.01 34.43 5.96
N VAL A 309 6.58 33.17 5.83
CA VAL A 309 7.30 32.01 6.40
C VAL A 309 8.39 31.57 5.44
N ARG A 310 9.58 31.31 5.99
CA ARG A 310 10.76 30.82 5.26
C ARG A 310 11.35 29.60 5.95
N LEU A 311 12.04 28.76 5.21
CA LEU A 311 12.80 27.64 5.77
C LEU A 311 13.85 28.16 6.76
N GLY A 312 14.10 27.40 7.82
CA GLY A 312 15.09 27.70 8.85
C GLY A 312 14.68 28.75 9.89
N GLN A 313 13.52 29.41 9.74
CA GLN A 313 13.00 30.34 10.74
C GLN A 313 12.79 29.66 12.09
N ALA A 314 13.13 30.40 13.18
CA ALA A 314 12.92 29.92 14.53
C ALA A 314 11.43 29.90 14.87
N VAL A 315 11.01 28.85 15.58
CA VAL A 315 9.64 28.62 16.01
C VAL A 315 9.61 28.26 17.47
N THR A 316 8.72 28.91 18.22
CA THR A 316 8.47 28.59 19.64
C THR A 316 7.06 28.00 19.75
N LEU A 317 6.96 26.82 20.35
CA LEU A 317 5.70 26.08 20.50
C LEU A 317 5.23 26.13 21.95
N HIS A 318 3.98 26.52 22.16
CA HIS A 318 3.35 26.67 23.44
C HIS A 318 2.15 25.71 23.54
N SER A 319 2.00 25.06 24.69
CA SER A 319 0.78 24.32 25.07
C SER A 319 0.60 24.36 26.59
N PRO A 320 -0.64 24.40 27.07
CA PRO A 320 -0.88 24.31 28.55
C PRO A 320 -0.38 23.02 29.20
N ALA A 321 -0.25 21.94 28.39
CA ALA A 321 0.28 20.65 28.85
C ALA A 321 1.81 20.60 28.94
N LEU A 322 2.50 21.64 28.48
CA LEU A 322 3.96 21.71 28.50
C LEU A 322 4.45 22.56 29.65
N PRO A 323 5.39 22.09 30.49
CA PRO A 323 5.96 22.87 31.60
C PRO A 323 6.84 24.05 31.09
N ALA A 324 7.36 23.96 29.86
CA ALA A 324 8.12 25.00 29.19
C ALA A 324 7.93 24.92 27.67
N PRO A 325 8.06 26.03 26.94
CA PRO A 325 7.95 26.05 25.51
C PRO A 325 8.95 25.10 24.83
N LEU A 326 8.56 24.56 23.67
CA LEU A 326 9.46 23.80 22.80
C LEU A 326 10.01 24.71 21.70
N SER A 327 11.23 24.48 21.30
CA SER A 327 11.91 25.24 20.26
C SER A 327 12.17 24.35 19.04
N GLY A 328 12.12 24.95 17.87
CA GLY A 328 12.38 24.25 16.61
C GLY A 328 12.62 25.23 15.46
N ARG A 329 12.78 24.67 14.28
CA ARG A 329 12.97 25.43 13.03
C ARG A 329 12.06 24.92 11.93
N VAL A 330 11.60 25.84 11.07
CA VAL A 330 10.83 25.50 9.88
C VAL A 330 11.69 24.60 8.96
N SER A 331 11.29 23.34 8.78
CA SER A 331 11.98 22.37 7.94
C SER A 331 11.33 22.17 6.58
N ARG A 332 10.01 22.35 6.48
CA ARG A 332 9.26 22.19 5.24
C ARG A 332 8.04 23.10 5.19
N ILE A 333 7.77 23.65 4.02
CA ILE A 333 6.56 24.42 3.72
C ILE A 333 5.78 23.63 2.67
N GLY A 334 4.53 23.29 2.96
CA GLY A 334 3.67 22.56 2.04
C GLY A 334 3.34 23.38 0.79
N GLN A 335 3.11 22.70 -0.31
CA GLN A 335 2.78 23.32 -1.59
C GLN A 335 1.28 23.32 -1.89
N SER A 336 0.46 22.69 -1.02
CA SER A 336 -0.98 22.61 -1.17
C SER A 336 -1.70 23.45 -0.13
N VAL A 337 -2.79 24.10 -0.56
CA VAL A 337 -3.70 24.83 0.34
C VAL A 337 -4.85 23.89 0.69
N GLY A 338 -5.02 23.62 1.98
CA GLY A 338 -6.09 22.80 2.53
C GLY A 338 -7.08 23.62 3.37
N ARG A 339 -8.08 22.93 3.92
CA ARG A 339 -8.95 23.47 4.96
C ARG A 339 -8.33 23.24 6.32
N GLN A 340 -8.56 24.16 7.24
CA GLN A 340 -8.13 24.02 8.64
C GLN A 340 -8.83 22.83 9.29
N ARG A 341 -8.10 21.98 10.01
CA ARG A 341 -8.59 20.77 10.69
C ARG A 341 -8.59 20.89 12.21
N LEU A 342 -7.68 21.70 12.76
CA LEU A 342 -7.44 21.78 14.21
C LEU A 342 -8.48 22.60 15.00
N THR A 343 -9.53 23.14 14.35
CA THR A 343 -10.60 23.92 14.99
C THR A 343 -11.97 23.28 14.85
N GLU A 344 -12.10 22.04 14.46
CA GLU A 344 -13.39 21.37 14.22
C GLU A 344 -14.28 21.17 15.48
N ALA A 345 -13.81 21.50 16.65
CA ALA A 345 -14.56 21.34 17.90
C ALA A 345 -15.63 22.43 18.17
N SER A 346 -15.74 23.47 17.34
CA SER A 346 -16.75 24.52 17.51
C SER A 346 -17.59 24.73 16.25
N PRO A 347 -18.92 24.48 16.29
CA PRO A 347 -19.80 24.66 15.12
C PRO A 347 -19.89 26.09 14.59
N ALA A 348 -19.37 27.07 15.34
CA ALA A 348 -19.36 28.50 14.99
C ALA A 348 -17.98 28.97 14.48
N ALA A 349 -16.97 28.13 14.43
CA ALA A 349 -15.68 28.49 13.88
C ALA A 349 -15.75 28.57 12.34
N ASN A 350 -15.19 29.62 11.79
CA ASN A 350 -15.17 29.95 10.37
C ASN A 350 -14.63 28.79 9.54
N THR A 351 -15.51 27.96 8.99
CA THR A 351 -15.22 26.66 8.32
C THR A 351 -14.47 26.83 6.98
N ASP A 352 -14.11 28.03 6.59
CA ASP A 352 -13.52 28.34 5.27
C ASP A 352 -12.08 28.87 5.35
N ALA A 353 -11.44 28.75 6.53
CA ALA A 353 -10.06 29.18 6.68
C ALA A 353 -9.13 28.26 5.84
N ARG A 354 -8.47 28.87 4.87
CA ARG A 354 -7.49 28.18 4.02
C ARG A 354 -6.12 28.22 4.67
N VAL A 355 -5.51 27.07 4.81
CA VAL A 355 -4.22 26.91 5.48
C VAL A 355 -3.23 26.15 4.62
N VAL A 356 -1.96 26.44 4.84
CA VAL A 356 -0.83 25.69 4.29
C VAL A 356 -0.13 24.96 5.44
N GLN A 357 0.16 23.69 5.25
CA GLN A 357 0.84 22.89 6.24
C GLN A 357 2.33 23.23 6.25
N VAL A 358 2.85 23.58 7.43
CA VAL A 358 4.27 23.88 7.65
C VAL A 358 4.81 22.89 8.69
N THR A 359 5.90 22.20 8.35
CA THR A 359 6.55 21.25 9.26
C THR A 359 7.72 21.96 9.95
N VAL A 360 7.80 21.81 11.25
CA VAL A 360 8.86 22.34 12.11
C VAL A 360 9.60 21.17 12.73
N ALA A 361 10.90 21.09 12.49
CA ALA A 361 11.79 20.15 13.18
C ALA A 361 12.11 20.69 14.58
N LEU A 362 11.89 19.88 15.61
CA LEU A 362 12.19 20.25 17.00
C LEU A 362 13.69 20.11 17.25
N ASP A 363 14.23 21.00 18.11
CA ASP A 363 15.58 20.84 18.63
C ASP A 363 15.64 19.57 19.51
N GLU A 364 16.81 18.95 19.63
CA GLU A 364 17.00 17.67 20.35
C GLU A 364 16.42 17.68 21.76
N SER A 365 16.66 18.74 22.52
CA SER A 365 16.12 18.92 23.89
C SER A 365 14.58 18.98 23.90
N SER A 366 13.99 19.63 22.90
CA SER A 366 12.54 19.76 22.72
C SER A 366 11.93 18.45 22.22
N ALA A 367 12.57 17.76 21.27
CA ALA A 367 12.17 16.45 20.77
C ALA A 367 12.13 15.42 21.92
N ASN A 368 13.13 15.38 22.79
CA ASN A 368 13.17 14.48 23.94
C ASN A 368 11.98 14.70 24.90
N ARG A 369 11.56 15.96 25.12
CA ARG A 369 10.38 16.29 25.94
C ARG A 369 9.07 15.94 25.23
N ALA A 370 9.04 16.02 23.90
CA ALA A 370 7.87 15.79 23.07
C ALA A 370 7.59 14.30 22.76
N ARG A 371 8.56 13.40 22.97
CA ARG A 371 8.48 11.97 22.57
C ARG A 371 7.20 11.23 23.00
N ARG A 372 6.63 11.60 24.16
CA ARG A 372 5.43 10.98 24.73
C ARG A 372 4.17 11.80 24.49
N LEU A 373 4.25 12.85 23.67
CA LEU A 373 3.18 13.83 23.49
C LEU A 373 2.74 13.89 22.00
N VAL A 374 2.76 12.75 21.33
CA VAL A 374 2.28 12.63 19.96
C VAL A 374 0.81 13.03 19.89
N GLY A 375 0.44 13.90 18.93
CA GLY A 375 -0.91 14.42 18.79
C GLY A 375 -1.22 15.63 19.68
N LEU A 376 -0.33 16.05 20.59
CA LEU A 376 -0.55 17.22 21.42
C LEU A 376 -0.72 18.48 20.56
N GLU A 377 -1.83 19.20 20.79
CA GLU A 377 -2.08 20.48 20.15
C GLU A 377 -1.18 21.57 20.74
N VAL A 378 -0.60 22.35 19.86
CA VAL A 378 0.33 23.44 20.19
C VAL A 378 -0.01 24.70 19.41
N ARG A 379 0.23 25.85 20.03
CA ARG A 379 0.28 27.13 19.36
C ARG A 379 1.74 27.44 19.03
N ALA A 380 1.99 27.76 17.78
CA ALA A 380 3.32 28.09 17.27
C ALA A 380 3.44 29.60 17.00
N ASP A 381 4.53 30.17 17.47
CA ASP A 381 4.93 31.54 17.19
C ASP A 381 6.20 31.49 16.30
N ILE A 382 6.04 31.78 14.99
CA ILE A 382 7.13 31.77 13.99
C ILE A 382 7.73 33.15 13.91
N ASP A 383 9.03 33.31 14.22
CA ASP A 383 9.73 34.59 14.10
C ASP A 383 10.15 34.86 12.66
N THR A 384 9.41 35.76 12.01
CA THR A 384 9.67 36.14 10.60
C THR A 384 10.90 37.03 10.41
N ARG A 385 11.54 37.50 11.49
CA ARG A 385 12.80 38.28 11.45
C ARG A 385 14.03 37.39 11.49
N SER A 386 13.91 36.18 12.03
CA SER A 386 15.02 35.24 12.00
C SER A 386 15.30 34.87 10.53
N ALA A 387 16.54 35.24 10.09
CA ALA A 387 16.98 34.84 8.76
C ALA A 387 17.03 33.30 8.71
N GLY A 388 16.38 32.71 7.69
CA GLY A 388 16.70 31.35 7.31
C GLY A 388 18.17 31.30 6.84
N PRO A 389 18.78 30.11 6.82
CA PRO A 389 20.13 29.93 6.34
C PRO A 389 20.30 30.35 4.91
#